data_c1f16e9660e3d148365ecd3f8ed89327
#
_entry.id   c1f16e9660e3d148365ecd3f8ed89327
#
_cell.length_a   1.000
_cell.length_b   1.000
_cell.length_c   1.000
_cell.angle_alpha   90.00
_cell.angle_beta   90.00
_cell.angle_gamma   90.00
#
_symmetry.space_group_name_H-M   'P 1'
#
loop_
_entity.id
_entity.type
_entity.pdbx_description
1 polymer ?
#
loop_
_entity_poly.entity_id
_entity_poly.type
_entity_poly.pdbx_seq_one_letter_code
_entity_poly.pdbx_strand_id
1 'polypeptide(L)'
;MNGLKMKVVILAGGLGTRLAEETQTKPKPMVEIGGMPILWHIMKIYSTYGVNDFIICCGYKGYVIKEYFSHYSMHMTDITLKINENSISFQKSNLEPWTVALVDTGQNSMTGGRLKRIRSYIKNDEPICFTYGDGVADVNISELIAFHNKHGKKVTLTATHPPGRY
;
A
#
# COMPACT_ATOMS: atom_id res chain seq x y z
N MET A 1 18.73 14.30 0.64
CA MET A 1 17.68 14.48 -0.38
C MET A 1 16.36 14.57 0.37
N ASN A 2 15.68 15.73 0.34
CA ASN A 2 14.34 15.84 0.93
C ASN A 2 13.39 14.95 0.10
N GLY A 3 13.00 13.81 0.64
CA GLY A 3 12.02 12.94 0.00
C GLY A 3 10.74 13.71 -0.27
N LEU A 4 10.09 13.42 -1.39
CA LEU A 4 8.77 13.96 -1.72
C LEU A 4 7.83 13.69 -0.54
N LYS A 5 7.37 14.75 0.12
CA LYS A 5 6.37 14.66 1.20
C LYS A 5 4.97 14.36 0.63
N MET A 6 4.86 13.30 -0.15
CA MET A 6 3.62 12.88 -0.78
C MET A 6 3.16 11.56 -0.18
N LYS A 7 1.87 11.43 0.06
CA LYS A 7 1.28 10.20 0.58
C LYS A 7 0.69 9.37 -0.55
N VAL A 8 0.79 8.05 -0.42
CA VAL A 8 0.10 7.10 -1.29
C VAL A 8 -1.07 6.50 -0.55
N VAL A 9 -2.25 6.66 -1.08
CA VAL A 9 -3.47 6.00 -0.59
C VAL A 9 -3.71 4.74 -1.40
N ILE A 10 -3.76 3.59 -0.73
CA ILE A 10 -3.96 2.29 -1.36
C ILE A 10 -5.29 1.69 -0.91
N LEU A 11 -6.18 1.39 -1.85
CA LEU A 11 -7.44 0.72 -1.58
C LEU A 11 -7.24 -0.79 -1.45
N ALA A 12 -7.35 -1.32 -0.24
CA ALA A 12 -7.11 -2.72 0.09
C ALA A 12 -8.31 -3.40 0.78
N GLY A 13 -9.51 -2.83 0.66
CA GLY A 13 -10.68 -3.29 1.41
C GLY A 13 -11.76 -4.00 0.60
N GLY A 14 -11.53 -4.31 -0.68
CA GLY A 14 -12.49 -4.99 -1.56
C GLY A 14 -12.65 -6.49 -1.25
N LEU A 15 -13.81 -7.06 -1.60
CA LEU A 15 -14.15 -8.48 -1.34
C LEU A 15 -13.36 -9.47 -2.23
N GLY A 16 -12.77 -9.04 -3.35
CA GLY A 16 -11.93 -9.88 -4.21
C GLY A 16 -12.67 -11.02 -4.93
N THR A 17 -13.97 -10.89 -5.18
CA THR A 17 -14.88 -11.95 -5.66
C THR A 17 -14.46 -12.68 -6.95
N ARG A 18 -13.58 -12.09 -7.77
CA ARG A 18 -13.13 -12.67 -9.04
C ARG A 18 -12.00 -13.72 -8.89
N LEU A 19 -11.35 -13.80 -7.73
CA LEU A 19 -10.30 -14.76 -7.40
C LEU A 19 -10.74 -15.60 -6.20
N ALA A 20 -11.88 -16.29 -6.33
CA ALA A 20 -12.56 -16.94 -5.21
C ALA A 20 -11.70 -17.95 -4.44
N GLU A 21 -10.84 -18.69 -5.12
CA GLU A 21 -10.01 -19.74 -4.50
C GLU A 21 -8.95 -19.14 -3.57
N GLU A 22 -8.18 -18.14 -4.02
CA GLU A 22 -7.11 -17.51 -3.23
C GLU A 22 -7.65 -16.55 -2.15
N THR A 23 -8.79 -15.91 -2.40
CA THR A 23 -9.35 -14.88 -1.50
C THR A 23 -10.20 -15.44 -0.37
N GLN A 24 -10.40 -16.76 -0.31
CA GLN A 24 -11.07 -17.40 0.83
C GLN A 24 -10.29 -17.26 2.14
N THR A 25 -8.97 -17.24 2.10
CA THR A 25 -8.11 -17.18 3.29
C THR A 25 -7.53 -15.79 3.52
N LYS A 26 -7.14 -15.07 2.48
CA LYS A 26 -6.49 -13.75 2.55
C LYS A 26 -7.15 -12.75 1.59
N PRO A 27 -7.11 -11.42 1.88
CA PRO A 27 -7.62 -10.41 0.95
C PRO A 27 -6.72 -10.33 -0.28
N LYS A 28 -7.27 -9.96 -1.44
CA LYS A 28 -6.56 -9.91 -2.73
C LYS A 28 -5.20 -9.17 -2.70
N PRO A 29 -5.04 -8.03 -2.00
CA PRO A 29 -3.74 -7.37 -1.88
C PRO A 29 -2.65 -8.20 -1.20
N MET A 30 -3.04 -9.25 -0.46
CA MET A 30 -2.12 -10.15 0.25
C MET A 30 -1.84 -11.45 -0.51
N VAL A 31 -2.31 -11.58 -1.75
CA VAL A 31 -1.89 -12.66 -2.65
C VAL A 31 -0.41 -12.43 -3.01
N GLU A 32 0.38 -13.50 -2.92
CA GLU A 32 1.83 -13.41 -3.07
C GLU A 32 2.30 -13.64 -4.50
N ILE A 33 3.29 -12.88 -4.91
CA ILE A 33 4.05 -13.04 -6.14
C ILE A 33 5.53 -13.06 -5.75
N GLY A 34 6.22 -14.14 -6.05
CA GLY A 34 7.64 -14.28 -5.66
C GLY A 34 7.86 -14.22 -4.15
N GLY A 35 6.92 -14.73 -3.35
CA GLY A 35 7.01 -14.76 -1.88
C GLY A 35 6.65 -13.46 -1.18
N MET A 36 6.22 -12.40 -1.91
CA MET A 36 5.82 -11.12 -1.34
C MET A 36 4.40 -10.74 -1.78
N PRO A 37 3.57 -10.14 -0.89
CA PRO A 37 2.23 -9.70 -1.25
C PRO A 37 2.22 -8.69 -2.41
N ILE A 38 1.17 -8.71 -3.25
CA ILE A 38 0.97 -7.69 -4.30
C ILE A 38 1.05 -6.27 -3.69
N LEU A 39 0.48 -6.08 -2.52
CA LEU A 39 0.53 -4.81 -1.78
C LEU A 39 1.98 -4.35 -1.52
N TRP A 40 2.87 -5.27 -1.15
CA TRP A 40 4.29 -4.99 -0.97
C TRP A 40 4.93 -4.49 -2.27
N HIS A 41 4.65 -5.17 -3.41
CA HIS A 41 5.18 -4.76 -4.72
C HIS A 41 4.72 -3.37 -5.12
N ILE A 42 3.44 -3.03 -4.88
CA ILE A 42 2.92 -1.69 -5.14
C ILE A 42 3.69 -0.65 -4.30
N MET A 43 3.84 -0.90 -3.01
CA MET A 43 4.58 0.00 -2.12
C MET A 43 6.04 0.14 -2.53
N LYS A 44 6.67 -0.96 -2.98
CA LYS A 44 8.05 -0.96 -3.47
C LYS A 44 8.21 -0.10 -4.73
N ILE A 45 7.27 -0.15 -5.68
CA ILE A 45 7.26 0.71 -6.86
C ILE A 45 7.28 2.19 -6.45
N TYR A 46 6.37 2.63 -5.58
CA TYR A 46 6.36 4.02 -5.11
C TYR A 46 7.64 4.40 -4.36
N SER A 47 8.16 3.48 -3.55
CA SER A 47 9.38 3.67 -2.76
C SER A 47 10.62 3.89 -3.64
N THR A 48 10.71 3.25 -4.82
CA THR A 48 11.81 3.49 -5.78
C THR A 48 11.84 4.92 -6.32
N TYR A 49 10.70 5.61 -6.28
CA TYR A 49 10.57 7.03 -6.63
C TYR A 49 10.62 7.96 -5.40
N GLY A 50 11.01 7.44 -4.22
CA GLY A 50 11.18 8.22 -3.00
C GLY A 50 9.89 8.52 -2.24
N VAL A 51 8.74 7.91 -2.58
CA VAL A 51 7.48 8.06 -1.87
C VAL A 51 7.29 6.90 -0.90
N ASN A 52 7.40 7.18 0.41
CA ASN A 52 7.49 6.17 1.48
C ASN A 52 6.39 6.31 2.55
N ASP A 53 5.41 7.18 2.38
CA ASP A 53 4.32 7.41 3.34
C ASP A 53 3.02 6.84 2.75
N PHE A 54 2.51 5.77 3.35
CA PHE A 54 1.40 4.98 2.84
C PHE A 54 0.20 5.00 3.78
N ILE A 55 -1.00 5.18 3.24
CA ILE A 55 -2.27 5.00 3.92
C ILE A 55 -3.00 3.85 3.25
N ILE A 56 -3.15 2.74 3.95
CA ILE A 56 -3.81 1.55 3.42
C ILE A 56 -5.24 1.51 3.95
N CYS A 57 -6.21 1.64 3.04
CA CYS A 57 -7.63 1.58 3.33
C CYS A 57 -8.07 0.11 3.50
N CYS A 58 -8.02 -0.40 4.72
CA CYS A 58 -8.44 -1.76 5.06
C CYS A 58 -9.96 -1.90 5.06
N GLY A 59 -10.44 -3.12 4.85
CA GLY A 59 -11.84 -3.51 4.87
C GLY A 59 -11.97 -5.01 5.05
N TYR A 60 -12.48 -5.73 4.04
CA TYR A 60 -12.57 -7.18 4.09
C TYR A 60 -11.24 -7.82 4.48
N LYS A 61 -11.25 -8.65 5.52
CA LYS A 61 -10.05 -9.29 6.10
C LYS A 61 -8.87 -8.34 6.35
N GLY A 62 -9.15 -7.08 6.67
CA GLY A 62 -8.11 -6.08 6.92
C GLY A 62 -7.16 -6.44 8.06
N TYR A 63 -7.58 -7.36 8.97
CA TYR A 63 -6.72 -7.87 10.03
C TYR A 63 -5.49 -8.60 9.49
N VAL A 64 -5.61 -9.33 8.37
CA VAL A 64 -4.47 -10.03 7.71
C VAL A 64 -3.40 -9.03 7.28
N ILE A 65 -3.84 -7.89 6.72
CA ILE A 65 -2.91 -6.81 6.34
C ILE A 65 -2.24 -6.21 7.58
N LYS A 66 -3.02 -5.96 8.65
CA LYS A 66 -2.48 -5.42 9.91
C LYS A 66 -1.48 -6.38 10.55
N GLU A 67 -1.81 -7.66 10.60
CA GLU A 67 -0.94 -8.71 11.13
C GLU A 67 0.39 -8.78 10.37
N TYR A 68 0.35 -8.79 9.03
CA TYR A 68 1.53 -8.79 8.18
C TYR A 68 2.47 -7.61 8.51
N PHE A 69 1.95 -6.39 8.55
CA PHE A 69 2.78 -5.22 8.82
C PHE A 69 3.23 -5.09 10.26
N SER A 70 2.43 -5.57 11.24
CA SER A 70 2.83 -5.59 12.65
C SER A 70 3.99 -6.56 12.91
N HIS A 71 4.09 -7.63 12.12
CA HIS A 71 5.19 -8.60 12.18
C HIS A 71 6.26 -8.40 11.10
N TYR A 72 6.19 -7.31 10.33
CA TYR A 72 7.05 -7.08 9.18
C TYR A 72 8.55 -7.20 9.50
N SER A 73 8.98 -6.58 10.60
CA SER A 73 10.38 -6.69 11.03
C SER A 73 10.80 -8.13 11.34
N MET A 74 9.91 -8.93 11.94
CA MET A 74 10.18 -10.34 12.23
C MET A 74 10.35 -11.17 10.97
N HIS A 75 9.60 -10.85 9.91
CA HIS A 75 9.68 -11.58 8.64
C HIS A 75 10.88 -11.18 7.80
N MET A 76 11.36 -9.95 7.95
CA MET A 76 12.37 -9.36 7.06
C MET A 76 13.78 -9.29 7.67
N THR A 77 13.94 -9.69 8.95
CA THR A 77 15.24 -9.60 9.65
C THR A 77 15.52 -10.84 10.47
N ASP A 78 16.80 -11.10 10.72
CA ASP A 78 17.19 -12.08 11.72
C ASP A 78 16.86 -11.57 13.11
N ILE A 79 16.36 -12.45 13.95
CA ILE A 79 16.00 -12.15 15.34
C ILE A 79 16.75 -13.05 16.29
N THR A 80 17.13 -12.52 17.45
CA THR A 80 17.64 -13.28 18.56
C THR A 80 16.67 -13.20 19.72
N LEU A 81 16.19 -14.35 20.19
CA LEU A 81 15.26 -14.48 21.32
C LEU A 81 16.02 -14.96 22.54
N LYS A 82 16.02 -14.20 23.63
CA LYS A 82 16.48 -14.65 24.94
C LYS A 82 15.26 -15.04 25.76
N ILE A 83 14.92 -16.31 25.76
CA ILE A 83 13.67 -16.84 26.34
C ILE A 83 13.60 -16.58 27.85
N ASN A 84 14.71 -16.77 28.57
CA ASN A 84 14.80 -16.54 30.00
C ASN A 84 14.65 -15.06 30.41
N GLU A 85 14.99 -14.14 29.51
CA GLU A 85 14.90 -12.69 29.74
C GLU A 85 13.64 -12.08 29.12
N ASN A 86 12.84 -12.87 28.41
CA ASN A 86 11.69 -12.42 27.61
C ASN A 86 12.01 -11.21 26.73
N SER A 87 13.19 -11.23 26.09
CA SER A 87 13.71 -10.12 25.28
C SER A 87 13.92 -10.56 23.81
N ILE A 88 13.65 -9.61 22.91
CA ILE A 88 13.82 -9.80 21.45
C ILE A 88 14.79 -8.72 20.96
N SER A 89 15.80 -9.12 20.20
CA SER A 89 16.65 -8.20 19.48
C SER A 89 16.61 -8.49 17.97
N PHE A 90 16.48 -7.43 17.20
CA PHE A 90 16.49 -7.48 15.74
C PHE A 90 17.90 -7.15 15.25
N GLN A 91 18.42 -7.93 14.31
CA GLN A 91 19.69 -7.63 13.66
C GLN A 91 19.50 -6.38 12.77
N LYS A 92 20.57 -5.58 12.63
CA LYS A 92 20.57 -4.44 11.72
C LYS A 92 20.25 -4.95 10.30
N SER A 93 19.12 -4.56 9.77
CA SER A 93 18.66 -4.95 8.45
C SER A 93 18.30 -3.71 7.64
N ASN A 94 18.36 -3.84 6.33
CA ASN A 94 17.87 -2.84 5.40
C ASN A 94 16.32 -2.95 5.27
N LEU A 95 15.61 -2.69 6.37
CA LEU A 95 14.15 -2.58 6.31
C LEU A 95 13.76 -1.43 5.38
N GLU A 96 12.62 -1.60 4.73
CA GLU A 96 12.05 -0.55 3.89
C GLU A 96 11.77 0.72 4.73
N PRO A 97 12.06 1.92 4.19
CA PRO A 97 11.91 3.18 4.93
C PRO A 97 10.44 3.63 4.97
N TRP A 98 9.51 2.71 5.12
CA TRP A 98 8.09 2.98 5.00
C TRP A 98 7.46 3.48 6.30
N THR A 99 6.59 4.49 6.17
CA THR A 99 5.60 4.84 7.17
C THR A 99 4.25 4.32 6.70
N VAL A 100 3.59 3.47 7.47
CA VAL A 100 2.36 2.79 7.04
C VAL A 100 1.24 3.03 8.03
N ALA A 101 0.18 3.70 7.60
CA ALA A 101 -1.06 3.83 8.33
C ALA A 101 -2.08 2.80 7.83
N LEU A 102 -2.50 1.87 8.69
CA LEU A 102 -3.46 0.81 8.39
C LEU A 102 -4.83 1.19 8.95
N VAL A 103 -5.67 1.77 8.10
CA VAL A 103 -6.94 2.39 8.52
C VAL A 103 -8.12 1.48 8.21
N ASP A 104 -8.91 1.13 9.21
CA ASP A 104 -10.18 0.45 8.98
C ASP A 104 -11.18 1.44 8.36
N THR A 105 -11.51 1.20 7.11
CA THR A 105 -12.46 2.01 6.35
C THR A 105 -13.83 1.35 6.19
N GLY A 106 -14.06 0.25 6.90
CA GLY A 106 -15.30 -0.53 6.89
C GLY A 106 -15.41 -1.50 5.71
N GLN A 107 -15.96 -2.67 6.00
CA GLN A 107 -16.06 -3.76 5.03
C GLN A 107 -16.90 -3.38 3.79
N ASN A 108 -18.05 -2.74 4.00
CA ASN A 108 -19.02 -2.42 2.95
C ASN A 108 -18.81 -1.03 2.34
N SER A 109 -17.69 -0.37 2.63
CA SER A 109 -17.43 0.97 2.09
C SER A 109 -16.98 0.91 0.64
N MET A 110 -17.57 1.76 -0.18
CA MET A 110 -17.13 2.01 -1.55
C MET A 110 -15.95 2.98 -1.59
N THR A 111 -15.32 3.13 -2.75
CA THR A 111 -14.11 3.93 -2.99
C THR A 111 -14.17 5.33 -2.36
N GLY A 112 -15.18 6.12 -2.67
CA GLY A 112 -15.35 7.47 -2.12
C GLY A 112 -15.57 7.48 -0.61
N GLY A 113 -16.28 6.48 -0.07
CA GLY A 113 -16.49 6.30 1.36
C GLY A 113 -15.16 6.03 2.10
N ARG A 114 -14.28 5.22 1.52
CA ARG A 114 -12.95 4.96 2.09
C ARG A 114 -12.10 6.22 2.12
N LEU A 115 -12.04 6.97 1.02
CA LEU A 115 -11.35 8.26 0.96
C LEU A 115 -11.87 9.25 2.01
N LYS A 116 -13.19 9.34 2.20
CA LYS A 116 -13.77 10.21 3.23
C LYS A 116 -13.31 9.83 4.64
N ARG A 117 -13.17 8.53 4.93
CA ARG A 117 -12.79 8.04 6.27
C ARG A 117 -11.33 8.25 6.61
N ILE A 118 -10.45 8.39 5.64
CA ILE A 118 -9.03 8.68 5.86
C ILE A 118 -8.71 10.18 5.84
N ARG A 119 -9.70 11.06 5.80
CA ARG A 119 -9.50 12.52 5.71
C ARG A 119 -8.57 13.07 6.79
N SER A 120 -8.63 12.53 8.01
CA SER A 120 -7.75 12.95 9.13
C SER A 120 -6.27 12.58 8.94
N TYR A 121 -5.97 11.66 8.04
CA TYR A 121 -4.60 11.24 7.69
C TYR A 121 -4.00 12.05 6.54
N ILE A 122 -4.83 12.82 5.84
CA ILE A 122 -4.45 13.63 4.67
C ILE A 122 -4.58 15.10 5.08
N LYS A 123 -3.52 15.87 4.90
CA LYS A 123 -3.61 17.32 5.09
C LYS A 123 -4.41 17.93 3.93
N ASN A 124 -5.22 18.94 4.25
CA ASN A 124 -5.94 19.68 3.23
C ASN A 124 -4.92 20.33 2.28
N ASP A 125 -5.22 20.30 0.98
CA ASP A 125 -4.45 20.91 -0.10
C ASP A 125 -3.09 20.26 -0.45
N GLU A 126 -2.70 19.14 0.18
CA GLU A 126 -1.55 18.36 -0.28
C GLU A 126 -2.00 17.32 -1.33
N PRO A 127 -1.33 17.24 -2.50
CA PRO A 127 -1.62 16.21 -3.47
C PRO A 127 -1.27 14.83 -2.91
N ILE A 128 -2.04 13.83 -3.29
CA ILE A 128 -1.82 12.43 -2.92
C ILE A 128 -1.74 11.57 -4.18
N CYS A 129 -0.94 10.52 -4.13
CA CYS A 129 -1.09 9.40 -5.06
C CYS A 129 -2.21 8.48 -4.58
N PHE A 130 -2.97 7.94 -5.52
CA PHE A 130 -4.09 7.06 -5.21
C PHE A 130 -4.08 5.86 -6.14
N THR A 131 -4.17 4.65 -5.58
CA THR A 131 -4.16 3.41 -6.36
C THR A 131 -4.98 2.30 -5.68
N TYR A 132 -5.25 1.25 -6.45
CA TYR A 132 -5.82 0.01 -5.94
C TYR A 132 -4.73 -0.92 -5.43
N GLY A 133 -5.04 -1.76 -4.44
CA GLY A 133 -4.09 -2.68 -3.79
C GLY A 133 -3.94 -4.04 -4.49
N ASP A 134 -4.43 -4.19 -5.72
CA ASP A 134 -4.52 -5.47 -6.42
C ASP A 134 -3.97 -5.45 -7.85
N GLY A 135 -3.28 -4.41 -8.24
CA GLY A 135 -2.67 -4.28 -9.55
C GLY A 135 -1.35 -3.53 -9.51
N VAL A 136 -0.39 -4.00 -10.28
CA VAL A 136 0.90 -3.36 -10.52
C VAL A 136 0.95 -2.82 -11.94
N ALA A 137 1.68 -1.74 -12.16
CA ALA A 137 1.87 -1.16 -13.47
C ALA A 137 3.27 -0.54 -13.57
N ASP A 138 3.82 -0.52 -14.78
CA ASP A 138 5.08 0.16 -15.10
C ASP A 138 4.79 1.64 -15.43
N VAL A 139 4.55 2.43 -14.38
CA VAL A 139 4.28 3.86 -14.48
C VAL A 139 5.42 4.63 -13.84
N ASN A 140 6.00 5.59 -14.59
CA ASN A 140 6.97 6.51 -14.03
C ASN A 140 6.28 7.52 -13.09
N ILE A 141 6.34 7.23 -11.80
CA ILE A 141 5.67 8.03 -10.76
C ILE A 141 6.23 9.46 -10.70
N SER A 142 7.52 9.65 -10.92
CA SER A 142 8.13 10.98 -10.93
C SER A 142 7.58 11.85 -12.08
N GLU A 143 7.46 11.29 -13.28
CA GLU A 143 6.88 11.99 -14.42
C GLU A 143 5.39 12.27 -14.22
N LEU A 144 4.64 11.32 -13.64
CA LEU A 144 3.23 11.49 -13.30
C LEU A 144 3.03 12.69 -12.35
N ILE A 145 3.83 12.75 -11.29
CA ILE A 145 3.78 13.85 -10.32
C ILE A 145 4.18 15.19 -10.97
N ALA A 146 5.25 15.20 -11.76
CA ALA A 146 5.68 16.38 -12.49
C ALA A 146 4.60 16.90 -13.45
N PHE A 147 3.95 15.98 -14.17
CA PHE A 147 2.83 16.31 -15.05
C PHE A 147 1.65 16.89 -14.28
N HIS A 148 1.27 16.28 -13.13
CA HIS A 148 0.20 16.79 -12.26
C HIS A 148 0.49 18.24 -11.82
N ASN A 149 1.68 18.49 -11.32
CA ASN A 149 2.08 19.82 -10.84
C ASN A 149 2.10 20.86 -11.98
N LYS A 150 2.51 20.45 -13.18
CA LYS A 150 2.62 21.35 -14.35
C LYS A 150 1.26 21.86 -14.84
N HIS A 151 0.24 21.01 -14.90
CA HIS A 151 -1.07 21.43 -15.44
C HIS A 151 -2.00 22.07 -14.41
N GLY A 152 -1.70 21.96 -13.11
CA GLY A 152 -2.46 22.59 -12.02
C GLY A 152 -3.92 22.16 -11.89
N LYS A 153 -4.33 21.04 -12.47
CA LYS A 153 -5.69 20.49 -12.33
C LYS A 153 -5.81 19.71 -11.03
N LYS A 154 -7.04 19.51 -10.58
CA LYS A 154 -7.34 18.78 -9.32
C LYS A 154 -7.04 17.30 -9.38
N VAL A 155 -7.07 16.66 -10.55
CA VAL A 155 -6.90 15.22 -10.73
C VAL A 155 -6.09 14.93 -11.99
N THR A 156 -5.20 13.95 -11.90
CA THR A 156 -4.51 13.31 -13.03
C THR A 156 -4.83 11.83 -13.00
N LEU A 157 -5.19 11.26 -14.13
CA LEU A 157 -5.45 9.83 -14.30
C LEU A 157 -4.42 9.23 -15.24
N THR A 158 -3.87 8.09 -14.86
CA THR A 158 -3.10 7.24 -15.78
C THR A 158 -4.08 6.42 -16.61
N ALA A 159 -3.97 6.49 -17.92
CA ALA A 159 -4.75 5.71 -18.86
C ALA A 159 -3.83 4.88 -19.76
N THR A 160 -4.30 3.70 -20.17
CA THR A 160 -3.62 2.82 -21.10
C THR A 160 -4.62 2.25 -22.10
N HIS A 161 -4.13 1.89 -23.28
CA HIS A 161 -4.94 1.08 -24.18
C HIS A 161 -5.04 -0.35 -23.61
N PRO A 162 -6.25 -0.86 -23.36
CA PRO A 162 -6.37 -2.24 -22.93
C PRO A 162 -5.76 -3.15 -24.00
N PRO A 163 -4.98 -4.18 -23.63
CA PRO A 163 -4.59 -5.20 -24.59
C PRO A 163 -5.88 -5.78 -25.17
N GLY A 164 -5.98 -5.76 -26.51
CA GLY A 164 -7.16 -6.26 -27.21
C GLY A 164 -7.45 -7.70 -26.75
N ARG A 165 -8.43 -7.83 -25.88
CA ARG A 165 -9.00 -9.12 -25.55
C ARG A 165 -10.29 -9.23 -26.36
N TYR A 166 -10.17 -10.01 -27.47
CA TYR A 166 -11.23 -10.68 -28.23
C TYR A 166 -12.30 -9.78 -28.85
#